data_c329c8179237d263ee7fce78b19c1726
#
_entry.id   c329c8179237d263ee7fce78b19c1726
#
_cell.length_a   1.000
_cell.length_b   1.000
_cell.length_c   1.000
_cell.angle_alpha   90.00
_cell.angle_beta   90.00
_cell.angle_gamma   90.00
#
_symmetry.space_group_name_H-M   'P 1'
#
loop_
_entity.id
_entity.type
_entity.pdbx_description
1 polymer ?
#
loop_
_entity_poly.entity_id
_entity_poly.type
_entity_poly.pdbx_seq_one_letter_code
_entity_poly.pdbx_strand_id
1 'polypeptide(L)'
;IIAQTILNPFYRLNTEVQYVISTLVVFFQCLLLIYISSKQQLLKTTNLLPGLFYILFLALSPSPFLLNEAILANFLIILAINDVLGSYKKKKAFTQVFNTGFFIGLASLLNPVYAILFIWAFIAFIQLRSFKGNERLLMLIGLALPYYLLGTVYYYKDELYLLLNNDLLLLFGLWNFKFTNLLSIFCFLSGFLV
;
A
#
# COMPACT_ATOMS: atom_id res chain seq x y z
N ILE A 1 -4.30 3.89 -15.57
CA ILE A 1 -5.31 3.18 -16.41
C ILE A 1 -5.89 2.01 -15.63
N ILE A 2 -5.07 1.12 -15.03
CA ILE A 2 -5.56 -0.06 -14.29
C ILE A 2 -6.47 0.35 -13.14
N ALA A 3 -6.04 1.29 -12.32
CA ALA A 3 -6.84 1.82 -11.22
C ALA A 3 -8.15 2.44 -11.71
N GLN A 4 -8.12 3.18 -12.81
CA GLN A 4 -9.31 3.74 -13.43
C GLN A 4 -10.26 2.66 -13.94
N THR A 5 -9.74 1.58 -14.53
CA THR A 5 -10.57 0.46 -15.02
C THR A 5 -11.25 -0.27 -13.86
N ILE A 6 -10.53 -0.49 -12.75
CA ILE A 6 -11.06 -1.15 -11.54
C ILE A 6 -12.08 -0.24 -10.84
N LEU A 7 -11.81 1.07 -10.78
CA LEU A 7 -12.66 2.04 -10.08
C LEU A 7 -13.79 2.62 -10.94
N ASN A 8 -13.77 2.40 -12.27
CA ASN A 8 -14.80 2.90 -13.18
C ASN A 8 -16.24 2.59 -12.73
N PRO A 9 -16.58 1.37 -12.27
CA PRO A 9 -17.92 1.09 -11.77
C PRO A 9 -18.27 1.92 -10.52
N PHE A 10 -17.28 2.25 -9.69
CA PHE A 10 -17.48 3.06 -8.48
C PHE A 10 -17.58 4.56 -8.79
N TYR A 11 -16.86 5.05 -9.80
CA TYR A 11 -16.98 6.46 -10.24
C TYR A 11 -18.34 6.77 -10.89
N ARG A 12 -19.08 5.76 -11.35
CA ARG A 12 -20.44 5.90 -11.87
C ARG A 12 -21.51 5.98 -10.78
N LEU A 13 -21.16 5.68 -9.52
CA LEU A 13 -22.08 5.79 -8.39
C LEU A 13 -22.30 7.27 -8.03
N ASN A 14 -23.47 7.54 -7.44
CA ASN A 14 -23.75 8.86 -6.88
C ASN A 14 -22.67 9.27 -5.88
N THR A 15 -22.32 10.54 -5.86
CA THR A 15 -21.28 11.10 -4.95
C THR A 15 -21.54 10.76 -3.49
N GLU A 16 -22.80 10.79 -3.07
CA GLU A 16 -23.24 10.40 -1.72
C GLU A 16 -22.84 8.95 -1.37
N VAL A 17 -23.06 8.03 -2.31
CA VAL A 17 -22.72 6.61 -2.13
C VAL A 17 -21.21 6.42 -2.06
N GLN A 18 -20.44 7.16 -2.87
CA GLN A 18 -18.98 7.13 -2.82
C GLN A 18 -18.44 7.59 -1.47
N TYR A 19 -19.01 8.66 -0.89
CA TYR A 19 -18.63 9.15 0.45
C TYR A 19 -18.94 8.11 1.53
N VAL A 20 -20.07 7.44 1.48
CA VAL A 20 -20.44 6.39 2.45
C VAL A 20 -19.45 5.23 2.37
N ILE A 21 -19.17 4.72 1.16
CA ILE A 21 -18.24 3.59 0.96
C ILE A 21 -16.82 3.97 1.44
N SER A 22 -16.31 5.13 1.04
CA SER A 22 -14.97 5.54 1.43
C SER A 22 -14.84 5.75 2.94
N THR A 23 -15.86 6.31 3.59
CA THR A 23 -15.88 6.48 5.04
C THR A 23 -15.86 5.13 5.76
N LEU A 24 -16.61 4.13 5.27
CA LEU A 24 -16.57 2.78 5.82
C LEU A 24 -15.18 2.13 5.66
N VAL A 25 -14.56 2.29 4.49
CA VAL A 25 -13.20 1.77 4.24
C VAL A 25 -12.19 2.43 5.18
N VAL A 26 -12.23 3.75 5.32
CA VAL A 26 -11.34 4.50 6.23
C VAL A 26 -11.55 4.09 7.68
N PHE A 27 -12.81 3.91 8.11
CA PHE A 27 -13.13 3.43 9.45
C PHE A 27 -12.52 2.04 9.71
N PHE A 28 -12.65 1.13 8.74
CA PHE A 28 -12.05 -0.21 8.85
C PHE A 28 -10.51 -0.15 8.89
N GLN A 29 -9.90 0.71 8.10
CA GLN A 29 -8.43 0.94 8.14
C GLN A 29 -7.97 1.47 9.49
N CYS A 30 -8.74 2.39 10.09
CA CYS A 30 -8.48 2.91 11.42
C CYS A 30 -8.51 1.78 12.48
N LEU A 31 -9.54 0.93 12.46
CA LEU A 31 -9.64 -0.23 13.35
C LEU A 31 -8.47 -1.21 13.16
N LEU A 32 -8.05 -1.45 11.92
CA LEU A 32 -6.91 -2.31 11.63
C LEU A 32 -5.62 -1.73 12.21
N LEU A 33 -5.38 -0.43 12.10
CA LEU A 33 -4.20 0.22 12.66
C LEU A 33 -4.17 0.12 14.20
N ILE A 34 -5.31 0.33 14.86
CA ILE A 34 -5.44 0.16 16.31
C ILE A 34 -5.15 -1.31 16.70
N TYR A 35 -5.73 -2.26 15.96
CA TYR A 35 -5.51 -3.69 16.19
C TYR A 35 -4.04 -4.08 16.00
N ILE A 36 -3.39 -3.62 14.93
CA ILE A 36 -1.97 -3.90 14.66
C ILE A 36 -1.09 -3.32 15.76
N SER A 37 -1.33 -2.07 16.16
CA SER A 37 -0.59 -1.40 17.23
C SER A 37 -0.68 -2.14 18.56
N SER A 38 -1.88 -2.62 18.90
CA SER A 38 -2.11 -3.41 20.13
C SER A 38 -1.47 -4.80 20.06
N LYS A 39 -1.62 -5.49 18.93
CA LYS A 39 -1.07 -6.84 18.70
C LYS A 39 0.46 -6.88 18.73
N GLN A 40 1.10 -5.87 18.13
CA GLN A 40 2.55 -5.77 18.05
C GLN A 40 3.16 -5.08 19.28
N GLN A 41 2.34 -4.69 20.26
CA GLN A 41 2.77 -4.01 21.48
C GLN A 41 3.65 -2.78 21.21
N LEU A 42 3.30 -2.02 20.16
CA LEU A 42 4.03 -0.81 19.78
C LEU A 42 3.91 0.28 20.86
N LEU A 43 2.79 0.29 21.59
CA LEU A 43 2.51 1.17 22.69
C LEU A 43 2.34 0.35 23.97
N LYS A 44 2.79 0.89 25.11
CA LYS A 44 2.68 0.24 26.43
C LYS A 44 1.23 -0.01 26.87
N THR A 45 0.31 0.79 26.35
CA THR A 45 -1.14 0.68 26.61
C THR A 45 -1.89 0.62 25.28
N THR A 46 -3.03 -0.07 25.27
CA THR A 46 -3.94 -0.06 24.10
C THR A 46 -4.54 1.32 23.97
N ASN A 47 -4.09 2.09 22.97
CA ASN A 47 -4.51 3.47 22.73
C ASN A 47 -5.18 3.60 21.38
N LEU A 48 -6.15 4.49 21.29
CA LEU A 48 -6.82 4.88 20.05
C LEU A 48 -5.97 5.85 19.21
N LEU A 49 -4.82 6.29 19.73
CA LEU A 49 -3.95 7.30 19.12
C LEU A 49 -3.58 6.97 17.64
N PRO A 50 -3.16 5.74 17.28
CA PRO A 50 -2.80 5.46 15.89
C PRO A 50 -3.94 5.69 14.92
N GLY A 51 -5.16 5.32 15.32
CA GLY A 51 -6.36 5.58 14.50
C GLY A 51 -6.71 7.05 14.38
N LEU A 52 -6.60 7.81 15.47
CA LEU A 52 -6.85 9.24 15.46
C LEU A 52 -5.86 10.00 14.57
N PHE A 53 -4.56 9.69 14.67
CA PHE A 53 -3.55 10.27 13.80
C PHE A 53 -3.79 9.90 12.33
N TYR A 54 -4.19 8.68 12.04
CA TYR A 54 -4.52 8.26 10.68
C TYR A 54 -5.64 9.11 10.08
N ILE A 55 -6.75 9.30 10.80
CA ILE A 55 -7.87 10.12 10.36
C ILE A 55 -7.45 11.58 10.20
N LEU A 56 -6.66 12.12 11.14
CA LEU A 56 -6.16 13.49 11.09
C LEU A 56 -5.29 13.72 9.85
N PHE A 57 -4.35 12.82 9.55
CA PHE A 57 -3.52 12.92 8.34
C PHE A 57 -4.32 12.77 7.07
N LEU A 58 -5.34 11.89 7.07
CA LEU A 58 -6.22 11.75 5.92
C LEU A 58 -7.04 13.02 5.67
N ALA A 59 -7.50 13.69 6.74
CA ALA A 59 -8.24 14.95 6.65
C ALA A 59 -7.43 16.11 6.05
N LEU A 60 -6.10 16.05 6.08
CA LEU A 60 -5.21 17.03 5.43
C LEU A 60 -5.13 16.83 3.89
N SER A 61 -5.68 15.74 3.35
CA SER A 61 -5.75 15.53 1.91
C SER A 61 -6.78 16.46 1.25
N PRO A 62 -6.55 16.92 0.00
CA PRO A 62 -7.48 17.83 -0.71
C PRO A 62 -8.90 17.25 -0.90
N SER A 63 -9.02 15.92 -0.96
CA SER A 63 -10.30 15.22 -1.08
C SER A 63 -10.32 13.99 -0.16
N PRO A 64 -10.43 14.19 1.17
CA PRO A 64 -10.10 13.15 2.14
C PRO A 64 -11.05 11.96 2.12
N PHE A 65 -12.30 12.15 1.74
CA PHE A 65 -13.35 11.12 1.81
C PHE A 65 -13.97 10.78 0.45
N LEU A 66 -13.37 11.23 -0.65
CA LEU A 66 -13.76 10.75 -1.97
C LEU A 66 -13.05 9.42 -2.25
N LEU A 67 -13.80 8.42 -2.72
CA LEU A 67 -13.23 7.13 -3.06
C LEU A 67 -12.19 7.30 -4.17
N ASN A 68 -10.94 7.11 -3.85
CA ASN A 68 -9.83 7.22 -4.78
C ASN A 68 -8.87 6.02 -4.65
N GLU A 69 -7.97 5.91 -5.60
CA GLU A 69 -6.94 4.87 -5.67
C GLU A 69 -6.09 4.80 -4.40
N ALA A 70 -5.80 5.98 -3.80
CA ALA A 70 -4.96 6.07 -2.62
C ALA A 70 -5.61 5.43 -1.39
N ILE A 71 -6.93 5.55 -1.20
CA ILE A 71 -7.64 4.93 -0.07
C ILE A 71 -7.51 3.40 -0.16
N LEU A 72 -7.67 2.81 -1.35
CA LEU A 72 -7.52 1.37 -1.54
C LEU A 72 -6.06 0.93 -1.40
N ALA A 73 -5.13 1.69 -1.96
CA ALA A 73 -3.71 1.41 -1.82
C ALA A 73 -3.25 1.48 -0.36
N ASN A 74 -3.71 2.47 0.42
CA ASN A 74 -3.42 2.58 1.84
C ASN A 74 -3.86 1.35 2.64
N PHE A 75 -5.01 0.75 2.29
CA PHE A 75 -5.44 -0.50 2.91
C PHE A 75 -4.40 -1.61 2.73
N LEU A 76 -3.89 -1.78 1.50
CA LEU A 76 -2.86 -2.79 1.20
C LEU A 76 -1.55 -2.49 1.93
N ILE A 77 -1.18 -1.22 2.04
CA ILE A 77 0.03 -0.81 2.77
C ILE A 77 -0.10 -1.10 4.27
N ILE A 78 -1.26 -0.88 4.87
CA ILE A 78 -1.50 -1.24 6.28
C ILE A 78 -1.29 -2.74 6.50
N LEU A 79 -1.76 -3.60 5.58
CA LEU A 79 -1.50 -5.04 5.63
C LEU A 79 -0.01 -5.37 5.48
N ALA A 80 0.68 -4.70 4.56
CA ALA A 80 2.13 -4.86 4.40
C ALA A 80 2.89 -4.48 5.68
N ILE A 81 2.53 -3.38 6.33
CA ILE A 81 3.11 -2.94 7.61
C ILE A 81 2.87 -3.99 8.70
N ASN A 82 1.66 -4.55 8.80
CA ASN A 82 1.37 -5.63 9.75
C ASN A 82 2.31 -6.82 9.56
N ASP A 83 2.59 -7.22 8.31
CA ASP A 83 3.48 -8.34 8.04
C ASP A 83 4.95 -8.00 8.33
N VAL A 84 5.40 -6.78 8.02
CA VAL A 84 6.74 -6.30 8.39
C VAL A 84 6.93 -6.37 9.91
N LEU A 85 6.02 -5.78 10.69
CA LEU A 85 6.07 -5.78 12.14
C LEU A 85 5.94 -7.19 12.72
N GLY A 86 5.05 -8.01 12.14
CA GLY A 86 4.84 -9.40 12.53
C GLY A 86 6.03 -10.32 12.25
N SER A 87 7.05 -9.86 11.51
CA SER A 87 8.29 -10.59 11.27
C SER A 87 9.33 -10.41 12.38
N TYR A 88 9.12 -9.46 13.29
CA TYR A 88 10.06 -9.12 14.35
C TYR A 88 10.42 -10.35 15.19
N LYS A 89 11.70 -10.54 15.46
CA LYS A 89 12.27 -11.68 16.22
C LYS A 89 11.96 -13.08 15.67
N LYS A 90 11.33 -13.24 14.51
CA LYS A 90 11.11 -14.57 13.92
C LYS A 90 12.36 -15.09 13.23
N LYS A 91 12.74 -16.33 13.49
CA LYS A 91 13.88 -17.00 12.83
C LYS A 91 13.63 -17.21 11.32
N LYS A 92 12.38 -17.50 10.95
CA LYS A 92 11.92 -17.67 9.55
C LYS A 92 10.62 -16.88 9.38
N ALA A 93 10.54 -16.04 8.37
CA ALA A 93 9.35 -15.22 8.09
C ALA A 93 9.05 -15.18 6.57
N PHE A 94 9.13 -16.34 5.92
CA PHE A 94 8.92 -16.45 4.48
C PHE A 94 7.56 -15.88 4.06
N THR A 95 6.50 -16.26 4.78
CA THR A 95 5.14 -15.81 4.50
C THR A 95 5.00 -14.29 4.63
N GLN A 96 5.53 -13.70 5.71
CA GLN A 96 5.44 -12.27 5.95
C GLN A 96 6.21 -11.47 4.88
N VAL A 97 7.40 -11.95 4.53
CA VAL A 97 8.23 -11.31 3.51
C VAL A 97 7.55 -11.36 2.14
N PHE A 98 7.02 -12.52 1.75
CA PHE A 98 6.28 -12.67 0.50
C PHE A 98 5.04 -11.79 0.46
N ASN A 99 4.21 -11.84 1.52
CA ASN A 99 2.98 -11.05 1.61
C ASN A 99 3.27 -9.55 1.55
N THR A 100 4.32 -9.07 2.23
CA THR A 100 4.73 -7.66 2.16
C THR A 100 5.04 -7.26 0.72
N GLY A 101 5.85 -8.06 0.00
CA GLY A 101 6.12 -7.82 -1.42
C GLY A 101 4.86 -7.81 -2.26
N PHE A 102 3.96 -8.77 -2.03
CA PHE A 102 2.71 -8.92 -2.75
C PHE A 102 1.75 -7.74 -2.52
N PHE A 103 1.57 -7.30 -1.27
CA PHE A 103 0.70 -6.15 -0.97
C PHE A 103 1.25 -4.84 -1.53
N ILE A 104 2.57 -4.63 -1.45
CA ILE A 104 3.20 -3.46 -2.08
C ILE A 104 3.06 -3.52 -3.60
N GLY A 105 3.22 -4.71 -4.21
CA GLY A 105 3.00 -4.93 -5.62
C GLY A 105 1.57 -4.60 -6.05
N LEU A 106 0.56 -5.05 -5.31
CA LEU A 106 -0.83 -4.69 -5.56
C LEU A 106 -1.10 -3.19 -5.39
N ALA A 107 -0.54 -2.57 -4.34
CA ALA A 107 -0.69 -1.13 -4.11
C ALA A 107 -0.06 -0.32 -5.24
N SER A 108 1.10 -0.75 -5.75
CA SER A 108 1.79 -0.08 -6.87
C SER A 108 1.07 -0.24 -8.21
N LEU A 109 0.24 -1.26 -8.39
CA LEU A 109 -0.67 -1.36 -9.55
C LEU A 109 -1.80 -0.33 -9.50
N LEU A 110 -2.27 0.03 -8.29
CA LEU A 110 -3.27 1.07 -8.11
C LEU A 110 -2.65 2.46 -8.32
N ASN A 111 -1.48 2.70 -7.74
CA ASN A 111 -0.74 3.94 -7.90
C ASN A 111 0.77 3.65 -7.86
N PRO A 112 1.52 3.92 -8.95
CA PRO A 112 2.95 3.60 -9.09
C PRO A 112 3.84 4.19 -8.00
N VAL A 113 3.41 5.29 -7.38
CA VAL A 113 4.12 5.95 -6.27
C VAL A 113 4.40 4.99 -5.11
N TYR A 114 3.49 4.07 -4.85
CA TYR A 114 3.64 3.10 -3.75
C TYR A 114 4.76 2.08 -3.98
N ALA A 115 5.29 1.95 -5.19
CA ALA A 115 6.47 1.13 -5.47
C ALA A 115 7.69 1.55 -4.64
N ILE A 116 7.80 2.83 -4.28
CA ILE A 116 8.88 3.37 -3.43
C ILE A 116 8.86 2.70 -2.05
N LEU A 117 7.69 2.31 -1.53
CA LEU A 117 7.56 1.63 -0.25
C LEU A 117 8.22 0.25 -0.23
N PHE A 118 8.52 -0.32 -1.40
CA PHE A 118 9.32 -1.55 -1.47
C PHE A 118 10.73 -1.35 -0.91
N ILE A 119 11.36 -0.21 -1.21
CA ILE A 119 12.69 0.13 -0.69
C ILE A 119 12.61 0.29 0.84
N TRP A 120 11.58 0.99 1.34
CA TRP A 120 11.36 1.14 2.77
C TRP A 120 11.17 -0.22 3.46
N ALA A 121 10.32 -1.09 2.94
CA ALA A 121 10.08 -2.41 3.50
C ALA A 121 11.34 -3.28 3.47
N PHE A 122 12.16 -3.18 2.41
CA PHE A 122 13.44 -3.88 2.30
C PHE A 122 14.41 -3.46 3.41
N ILE A 123 14.53 -2.15 3.67
CA ILE A 123 15.36 -1.60 4.76
C ILE A 123 14.79 -2.05 6.12
N ALA A 124 13.47 -1.99 6.30
CA ALA A 124 12.82 -2.41 7.55
C ALA A 124 13.11 -3.89 7.88
N PHE A 125 13.06 -4.80 6.91
CA PHE A 125 13.41 -6.20 7.15
C PHE A 125 14.87 -6.38 7.54
N ILE A 126 15.80 -5.61 6.97
CA ILE A 126 17.22 -5.67 7.35
C ILE A 126 17.42 -5.22 8.80
N GLN A 127 16.70 -4.17 9.23
CA GLN A 127 16.81 -3.63 10.60
C GLN A 127 16.13 -4.52 11.66
N LEU A 128 14.96 -5.07 11.33
CA LEU A 128 14.18 -5.85 12.28
C LEU A 128 14.75 -7.25 12.55
N ARG A 129 15.53 -7.79 11.59
CA ARG A 129 16.05 -9.16 11.68
C ARG A 129 17.16 -9.44 10.66
N SER A 130 17.85 -10.59 10.81
CA SER A 130 18.78 -11.06 9.79
C SER A 130 18.03 -11.49 8.52
N PHE A 131 18.08 -10.66 7.50
CA PHE A 131 17.38 -10.86 6.23
C PHE A 131 18.22 -11.70 5.27
N LYS A 132 17.89 -12.98 5.14
CA LYS A 132 18.66 -13.95 4.34
C LYS A 132 18.41 -13.77 2.84
N GLY A 133 19.38 -14.22 2.00
CA GLY A 133 19.27 -14.10 0.54
C GLY A 133 17.99 -14.71 -0.05
N ASN A 134 17.58 -15.90 0.41
CA ASN A 134 16.35 -16.56 -0.05
C ASN A 134 15.08 -15.74 0.27
N GLU A 135 15.07 -15.01 1.37
CA GLU A 135 13.95 -14.15 1.73
C GLU A 135 13.89 -12.89 0.87
N ARG A 136 15.07 -12.35 0.48
CA ARG A 136 15.16 -11.22 -0.45
C ARG A 136 14.54 -11.58 -1.81
N LEU A 137 14.89 -12.76 -2.33
CA LEU A 137 14.29 -13.29 -3.57
C LEU A 137 12.77 -13.48 -3.43
N LEU A 138 12.33 -14.00 -2.29
CA LEU A 138 10.90 -14.22 -2.04
C LEU A 138 10.10 -12.90 -2.01
N MET A 139 10.68 -11.83 -1.47
CA MET A 139 10.08 -10.50 -1.47
C MET A 139 9.96 -9.94 -2.90
N LEU A 140 10.99 -10.12 -3.74
CA LEU A 140 10.95 -9.73 -5.15
C LEU A 140 9.90 -10.53 -5.93
N ILE A 141 9.80 -11.84 -5.70
CA ILE A 141 8.76 -12.68 -6.30
C ILE A 141 7.37 -12.21 -5.87
N GLY A 142 7.20 -11.87 -4.58
CA GLY A 142 5.95 -11.29 -4.08
C GLY A 142 5.57 -10.01 -4.82
N LEU A 143 6.53 -9.10 -5.03
CA LEU A 143 6.30 -7.86 -5.79
C LEU A 143 5.96 -8.13 -7.26
N ALA A 144 6.65 -9.06 -7.90
CA ALA A 144 6.49 -9.36 -9.32
C ALA A 144 5.18 -10.08 -9.64
N LEU A 145 4.65 -10.85 -8.68
CA LEU A 145 3.48 -11.71 -8.90
C LEU A 145 2.23 -10.94 -9.33
N PRO A 146 1.82 -9.82 -8.72
CA PRO A 146 0.67 -9.04 -9.16
C PRO A 146 0.83 -8.54 -10.61
N TYR A 147 2.03 -8.09 -10.98
CA TYR A 147 2.33 -7.65 -12.35
C TYR A 147 2.27 -8.80 -13.35
N TYR A 148 2.77 -9.98 -12.96
CA TYR A 148 2.68 -11.18 -13.78
C TYR A 148 1.22 -11.59 -14.01
N LEU A 149 0.40 -11.63 -12.96
CA LEU A 149 -1.03 -11.98 -13.08
C LEU A 149 -1.76 -10.98 -13.98
N LEU A 150 -1.47 -9.71 -13.83
CA LEU A 150 -2.06 -8.68 -14.67
C LEU A 150 -1.59 -8.81 -16.12
N GLY A 151 -0.30 -9.07 -16.36
CA GLY A 151 0.27 -9.31 -17.67
C GLY A 151 -0.40 -10.49 -18.39
N THR A 152 -0.70 -11.59 -17.67
CA THR A 152 -1.42 -12.74 -18.24
C THR A 152 -2.84 -12.39 -18.67
N VAL A 153 -3.56 -11.55 -17.89
CA VAL A 153 -4.91 -11.10 -18.26
C VAL A 153 -4.88 -10.23 -19.52
N TYR A 154 -3.94 -9.30 -19.62
CA TYR A 154 -3.80 -8.42 -20.80
C TYR A 154 -3.31 -9.22 -22.05
N TYR A 155 -2.45 -10.22 -21.83
CA TYR A 155 -2.04 -11.13 -22.90
C TYR A 155 -3.24 -11.89 -23.49
N TYR A 156 -4.13 -12.41 -22.63
CA TYR A 156 -5.32 -13.13 -23.09
C TYR A 156 -6.31 -12.23 -23.84
N LYS A 157 -6.30 -10.91 -23.58
CA LYS A 157 -7.15 -9.93 -24.27
C LYS A 157 -6.51 -9.34 -25.54
N ASP A 158 -5.32 -9.77 -25.94
CA ASP A 158 -4.50 -9.19 -27.01
C ASP A 158 -4.20 -7.69 -26.84
N GLU A 159 -4.25 -7.18 -25.60
CA GLU A 159 -4.06 -5.78 -25.25
C GLU A 159 -2.70 -5.50 -24.55
N LEU A 160 -1.73 -6.41 -24.68
CA LEU A 160 -0.43 -6.34 -23.99
C LEU A 160 0.35 -5.07 -24.33
N TYR A 161 0.17 -4.53 -25.55
CA TYR A 161 0.77 -3.27 -25.97
C TYR A 161 0.30 -2.08 -25.11
N LEU A 162 -0.96 -2.06 -24.70
CA LEU A 162 -1.51 -1.00 -23.84
C LEU A 162 -0.87 -1.00 -22.45
N LEU A 163 -0.61 -2.18 -21.89
CA LEU A 163 0.08 -2.32 -20.61
C LEU A 163 1.53 -1.85 -20.69
N LEU A 164 2.25 -2.24 -21.74
CA LEU A 164 3.65 -1.87 -21.94
C LEU A 164 3.82 -0.36 -22.16
N ASN A 165 2.94 0.25 -22.93
CA ASN A 165 3.09 1.65 -23.35
C ASN A 165 2.57 2.64 -22.29
N ASN A 166 1.55 2.29 -21.52
CA ASN A 166 0.90 3.22 -20.59
C ASN A 166 1.33 3.04 -19.13
N ASP A 167 1.48 1.81 -18.66
CA ASP A 167 1.67 1.55 -17.23
C ASP A 167 3.15 1.38 -16.86
N LEU A 168 3.96 0.77 -17.72
CA LEU A 168 5.41 0.70 -17.49
C LEU A 168 6.09 2.05 -17.72
N LEU A 169 5.62 2.86 -18.67
CA LEU A 169 6.12 4.22 -18.86
C LEU A 169 5.76 5.13 -17.67
N LEU A 170 4.66 4.87 -16.97
CA LEU A 170 4.33 5.58 -15.73
C LEU A 170 5.28 5.20 -14.57
N LEU A 171 5.81 3.99 -14.53
CA LEU A 171 6.88 3.63 -13.58
C LEU A 171 8.18 4.39 -13.87
N PHE A 172 8.48 4.66 -15.16
CA PHE A 172 9.59 5.52 -15.55
C PHE A 172 9.24 7.00 -15.52
N GLY A 173 7.95 7.35 -15.59
CA GLY A 173 7.41 8.72 -15.47
C GLY A 173 7.39 9.26 -14.04
N LEU A 174 8.05 8.60 -13.09
CA LEU A 174 8.28 9.08 -11.72
C LEU A 174 8.95 10.47 -11.66
N TRP A 175 9.42 10.98 -12.81
CA TRP A 175 10.03 12.31 -12.93
C TRP A 175 9.04 13.48 -12.88
N ASN A 176 7.73 13.24 -13.08
CA ASN A 176 6.69 14.28 -13.00
C ASN A 176 5.98 14.31 -11.63
N PHE A 177 6.71 13.99 -10.57
CA PHE A 177 6.23 14.08 -9.21
C PHE A 177 5.87 15.53 -8.84
N LYS A 178 4.59 15.81 -8.67
CA LYS A 178 4.17 17.01 -7.93
C LYS A 178 4.61 16.82 -6.47
N PHE A 179 5.45 17.71 -5.99
CA PHE A 179 6.03 17.75 -4.63
C PHE A 179 4.99 17.55 -3.50
N THR A 180 3.73 17.86 -3.76
CA THR A 180 2.60 17.66 -2.84
C THR A 180 2.36 16.20 -2.44
N ASN A 181 2.64 15.24 -3.34
CA ASN A 181 2.46 13.82 -3.03
C ASN A 181 3.61 13.26 -2.19
N LEU A 182 4.81 13.84 -2.35
CA LEU A 182 5.99 13.46 -1.57
C LEU A 182 5.89 13.90 -0.12
N LEU A 183 5.32 15.08 0.13
CA LEU A 183 5.06 15.61 1.48
C LEU A 183 4.05 14.74 2.24
N SER A 184 2.97 14.28 1.59
CA SER A 184 2.00 13.40 2.24
C SER A 184 2.58 12.04 2.60
N ILE A 185 3.47 11.47 1.75
CA ILE A 185 4.19 10.23 2.05
C ILE A 185 5.20 10.45 3.20
N PHE A 186 5.90 11.58 3.20
CA PHE A 186 6.88 11.93 4.24
C PHE A 186 6.21 12.16 5.59
N CYS A 187 5.05 12.82 5.61
CA CYS A 187 4.23 12.99 6.81
C CYS A 187 3.71 11.64 7.33
N PHE A 188 3.30 10.74 6.44
CA PHE A 188 2.86 9.40 6.83
C PHE A 188 4.00 8.58 7.47
N LEU A 189 5.21 8.66 6.90
CA LEU A 189 6.39 7.98 7.44
C LEU A 189 6.91 8.61 8.72
N SER A 190 6.87 9.94 8.87
CA SER A 190 7.33 10.62 10.09
C SER A 190 6.41 10.38 11.29
N GLY A 191 5.12 10.22 11.08
CA GLY A 191 4.17 9.83 12.14
C GLY A 191 4.38 8.42 12.69
N PHE A 192 5.15 7.57 11.99
CA PHE A 192 5.49 6.22 12.42
C PHE A 192 6.82 6.11 13.18
N LEU A 193 7.64 7.18 13.15
CA LEU A 193 8.99 7.21 13.76
C LEU A 193 9.03 7.90 15.14
N VAL A 194 7.90 8.43 15.62
CA VAL A 194 7.70 9.00 16.95
C VAL A 194 6.85 8.05 17.79
#